data_1a3fc7898dd02b07fe2c297bad35824e
#
_entry.id   1a3fc7898dd02b07fe2c297bad35824e
#
_cell.length_a   1.000
_cell.length_b   1.000
_cell.length_c   1.000
_cell.angle_alpha   90.00
_cell.angle_beta   90.00
_cell.angle_gamma   90.00
#
_symmetry.space_group_name_H-M   'P 1'
#
loop_
_entity.id
_entity.type
_entity.pdbx_description
1 polymer ?
#
loop_
_entity_poly.entity_id
_entity_poly.type
_entity_poly.pdbx_seq_one_letter_code
_entity_poly.pdbx_strand_id
1 'polypeptide(L)'
;MGRPLLNRRLAAFGTTIFAEMSALAVRTGSINLGQGFPDSDGPEEVREAAVRALRDGRGNQYPPGPGIPELRTAVAEHQQRWYGLSYDPDREVLVTAGATEAIAASLLALLEPGDEVIALEPYYDSYAACIAMAGGTRVPVTLRPDTTGPHPAFRLDLDELRAAVTDRTRLILLNTPHNPTGTVLTREELAAVAELAAERDLLVVTDEVYEHLVFGTAHTPLASFPGMRERTVTIGSAGKTFSFTGWKVGWVTGSPALVSAVRSAKQFLTYVSSGPFQYAVAEALRLPDSYFHSLREDLLAKRELLAAGLAEAGFAVFRPSGTYFITTDIRPLGETDGFAFCRALPERCGVVAIPNAVFYDHQDQGAPFVRFAFCKRESVLEEAATRLKGLKVS
;
A
#
# COMPACT_ATOMS: atom_id res chain seq x y z
N MET A 1 -22.41 -12.73 -32.01
CA MET A 1 -21.25 -12.26 -31.24
C MET A 1 -20.83 -13.37 -30.30
N GLY A 2 -19.55 -13.78 -30.28
CA GLY A 2 -19.04 -14.80 -29.37
C GLY A 2 -19.10 -14.36 -27.91
N ARG A 3 -19.07 -15.32 -26.98
CA ARG A 3 -18.96 -15.05 -25.55
C ARG A 3 -17.68 -14.21 -25.28
N PRO A 4 -17.73 -13.15 -24.44
CA PRO A 4 -16.54 -12.38 -24.05
C PRO A 4 -15.46 -13.31 -23.47
N LEU A 5 -14.19 -13.08 -23.86
CA LEU A 5 -13.06 -13.89 -23.38
C LEU A 5 -12.79 -13.62 -21.89
N LEU A 6 -12.92 -12.37 -21.47
CA LEU A 6 -12.72 -11.98 -20.07
C LEU A 6 -13.96 -12.34 -19.24
N ASN A 7 -13.71 -12.88 -18.08
CA ASN A 7 -14.74 -13.21 -17.11
C ASN A 7 -15.42 -11.91 -16.60
N ARG A 8 -16.71 -11.99 -16.27
CA ARG A 8 -17.52 -10.83 -15.86
C ARG A 8 -16.96 -10.09 -14.65
N ARG A 9 -16.34 -10.80 -13.71
CA ARG A 9 -15.76 -10.20 -12.48
C ARG A 9 -14.60 -9.27 -12.79
N LEU A 10 -13.90 -9.51 -13.90
CA LEU A 10 -12.74 -8.73 -14.31
C LEU A 10 -13.03 -7.80 -15.50
N ALA A 11 -14.24 -7.79 -16.03
CA ALA A 11 -14.60 -7.02 -17.22
C ALA A 11 -14.39 -5.50 -17.07
N ALA A 12 -14.49 -4.98 -15.85
CA ALA A 12 -14.26 -3.57 -15.54
C ALA A 12 -12.78 -3.19 -15.35
N PHE A 13 -11.87 -4.19 -15.31
CA PHE A 13 -10.44 -3.95 -15.05
C PHE A 13 -9.67 -4.10 -16.37
N GLY A 14 -9.23 -2.97 -16.92
CA GLY A 14 -8.42 -2.89 -18.13
C GLY A 14 -6.93 -2.68 -17.85
N THR A 15 -6.24 -2.04 -18.80
CA THR A 15 -4.85 -1.60 -18.61
C THR A 15 -4.77 -0.62 -17.44
N THR A 16 -3.84 -0.85 -16.53
CA THR A 16 -3.70 0.02 -15.35
C THR A 16 -3.18 1.39 -15.75
N ILE A 17 -3.59 2.43 -15.03
CA ILE A 17 -3.06 3.79 -15.20
C ILE A 17 -1.54 3.83 -15.05
N PHE A 18 -0.98 2.97 -14.21
CA PHE A 18 0.46 2.87 -14.00
C PHE A 18 1.21 2.45 -15.27
N ALA A 19 0.65 1.53 -16.05
CA ALA A 19 1.23 1.11 -17.34
C ALA A 19 1.13 2.24 -18.37
N GLU A 20 -0.02 2.94 -18.45
CA GLU A 20 -0.23 4.07 -19.34
C GLU A 20 0.78 5.19 -19.05
N MET A 21 0.87 5.62 -17.79
CA MET A 21 1.73 6.74 -17.38
C MET A 21 3.22 6.39 -17.47
N SER A 22 3.61 5.12 -17.24
CA SER A 22 4.98 4.68 -17.46
C SER A 22 5.37 4.69 -18.93
N ALA A 23 4.49 4.22 -19.81
CA ALA A 23 4.72 4.31 -21.26
C ALA A 23 4.80 5.76 -21.72
N LEU A 24 4.00 6.65 -21.15
CA LEU A 24 4.06 8.08 -21.42
C LEU A 24 5.40 8.67 -20.99
N ALA A 25 5.88 8.36 -19.78
CA ALA A 25 7.18 8.82 -19.29
C ALA A 25 8.33 8.43 -20.22
N VAL A 26 8.33 7.16 -20.68
CA VAL A 26 9.36 6.66 -21.62
C VAL A 26 9.30 7.40 -22.96
N ARG A 27 8.10 7.58 -23.55
CA ARG A 27 7.93 8.27 -24.83
C ARG A 27 8.39 9.73 -24.81
N THR A 28 8.18 10.41 -23.69
CA THR A 28 8.45 11.86 -23.54
C THR A 28 9.80 12.16 -22.88
N GLY A 29 10.54 11.15 -22.42
CA GLY A 29 11.77 11.37 -21.64
C GLY A 29 11.53 12.09 -20.31
N SER A 30 10.32 11.95 -19.74
CA SER A 30 9.91 12.65 -18.53
C SER A 30 10.33 11.94 -17.25
N ILE A 31 10.53 12.70 -16.19
CA ILE A 31 10.76 12.16 -14.83
C ILE A 31 9.48 11.52 -14.33
N ASN A 32 9.55 10.23 -14.03
CA ASN A 32 8.38 9.47 -13.57
C ASN A 32 8.23 9.51 -12.04
N LEU A 33 7.41 10.44 -11.55
CA LEU A 33 6.96 10.50 -10.15
C LEU A 33 5.60 9.80 -9.92
N GLY A 34 5.06 9.13 -10.94
CA GLY A 34 3.83 8.36 -10.81
C GLY A 34 4.04 6.99 -10.17
N GLN A 35 5.20 6.37 -10.39
CA GLN A 35 5.51 5.02 -9.92
C GLN A 35 6.01 4.99 -8.48
N GLY A 36 5.31 4.19 -7.66
CA GLY A 36 5.58 4.00 -6.24
C GLY A 36 6.62 2.92 -5.96
N PHE A 37 7.79 3.00 -6.57
CA PHE A 37 8.96 2.20 -6.21
C PHE A 37 10.23 3.06 -6.25
N PRO A 38 11.18 2.79 -5.32
CA PRO A 38 12.47 3.48 -5.29
C PRO A 38 13.27 3.29 -6.58
N ASP A 39 14.11 4.27 -6.92
CA ASP A 39 15.12 4.19 -7.98
C ASP A 39 16.53 3.98 -7.41
N SER A 40 16.61 3.60 -6.14
CA SER A 40 17.81 3.17 -5.42
C SER A 40 17.67 1.72 -4.99
N ASP A 41 18.79 1.03 -4.91
CA ASP A 41 18.83 -0.33 -4.38
C ASP A 41 18.59 -0.33 -2.87
N GLY A 42 18.08 -1.47 -2.37
CA GLY A 42 18.00 -1.74 -0.94
C GLY A 42 19.39 -1.99 -0.30
N PRO A 43 19.43 -2.27 1.02
CA PRO A 43 20.67 -2.48 1.77
C PRO A 43 21.57 -3.54 1.15
N GLU A 44 22.86 -3.23 1.02
CA GLU A 44 23.81 -4.12 0.38
C GLU A 44 23.97 -5.45 1.12
N GLU A 45 24.02 -5.40 2.45
CA GLU A 45 24.09 -6.61 3.27
C GLU A 45 22.91 -7.57 3.04
N VAL A 46 21.73 -7.04 2.72
CA VAL A 46 20.53 -7.84 2.40
C VAL A 46 20.65 -8.43 0.98
N ARG A 47 21.18 -7.67 0.02
CA ARG A 47 21.46 -8.19 -1.33
C ARG A 47 22.49 -9.32 -1.27
N GLU A 48 23.55 -9.13 -0.50
CA GLU A 48 24.60 -10.15 -0.32
C GLU A 48 24.06 -11.40 0.40
N ALA A 49 23.09 -11.24 1.31
CA ALA A 49 22.42 -12.39 1.91
C ALA A 49 21.65 -13.24 0.87
N ALA A 50 21.00 -12.60 -0.09
CA ALA A 50 20.35 -13.30 -1.20
C ALA A 50 21.39 -14.02 -2.10
N VAL A 51 22.52 -13.36 -2.40
CA VAL A 51 23.62 -13.95 -3.17
C VAL A 51 24.20 -15.17 -2.43
N ARG A 52 24.42 -15.07 -1.11
CA ARG A 52 24.86 -16.23 -0.29
C ARG A 52 23.87 -17.37 -0.37
N ALA A 53 22.58 -17.10 -0.19
CA ALA A 53 21.54 -18.13 -0.25
C ALA A 53 21.54 -18.86 -1.61
N LEU A 54 21.73 -18.13 -2.72
CA LEU A 54 21.84 -18.70 -4.06
C LEU A 54 23.08 -19.60 -4.20
N ARG A 55 24.26 -19.12 -3.75
CA ARG A 55 25.53 -19.86 -3.83
C ARG A 55 25.53 -21.13 -2.98
N ASP A 56 24.92 -21.05 -1.79
CA ASP A 56 24.82 -22.17 -0.86
C ASP A 56 23.74 -23.19 -1.27
N GLY A 57 22.98 -22.91 -2.33
CA GLY A 57 21.90 -23.77 -2.81
C GLY A 57 20.64 -23.70 -1.95
N ARG A 58 20.60 -22.82 -0.95
CA ARG A 58 19.41 -22.61 -0.11
C ARG A 58 18.28 -21.99 -0.91
N GLY A 59 17.11 -22.59 -0.85
CA GLY A 59 15.93 -22.09 -1.55
C GLY A 59 15.91 -22.32 -3.06
N ASN A 60 16.84 -23.10 -3.64
CA ASN A 60 16.80 -23.51 -5.05
C ASN A 60 15.72 -24.56 -5.33
N GLN A 61 15.29 -25.26 -4.31
CA GLN A 61 14.11 -26.15 -4.35
C GLN A 61 12.93 -25.47 -3.66
N TYR A 62 11.75 -26.03 -3.80
CA TYR A 62 10.55 -25.50 -3.16
C TYR A 62 10.74 -25.33 -1.65
N PRO A 63 10.61 -24.12 -1.11
CA PRO A 63 10.57 -23.92 0.33
C PRO A 63 9.28 -24.50 0.93
N PRO A 64 9.19 -24.64 2.26
CA PRO A 64 7.93 -25.02 2.90
C PRO A 64 6.77 -24.10 2.51
N GLY A 65 5.56 -24.67 2.36
CA GLY A 65 4.36 -23.93 1.94
C GLY A 65 4.06 -22.66 2.75
N PRO A 66 4.22 -22.64 4.09
CA PRO A 66 4.08 -21.44 4.92
C PRO A 66 5.22 -20.43 4.79
N GLY A 67 6.31 -20.78 4.12
CA GLY A 67 7.57 -20.04 4.12
C GLY A 67 8.63 -20.70 4.99
N ILE A 68 9.90 -20.31 4.81
CA ILE A 68 11.00 -20.87 5.61
C ILE A 68 10.87 -20.48 7.09
N PRO A 69 11.30 -21.35 8.02
CA PRO A 69 11.23 -21.05 9.45
C PRO A 69 11.97 -19.77 9.84
N GLU A 70 13.12 -19.50 9.23
CA GLU A 70 13.94 -18.32 9.50
C GLU A 70 13.19 -17.01 9.22
N LEU A 71 12.42 -16.95 8.12
CA LEU A 71 11.64 -15.75 7.81
C LEU A 71 10.40 -15.65 8.71
N ARG A 72 9.69 -16.75 8.96
CA ARG A 72 8.50 -16.72 9.83
C ARG A 72 8.88 -16.29 11.26
N THR A 73 10.01 -16.78 11.77
CA THR A 73 10.57 -16.36 13.07
C THR A 73 10.95 -14.88 13.05
N ALA A 74 11.65 -14.41 11.98
CA ALA A 74 12.02 -13.01 11.87
C ALA A 74 10.81 -12.07 11.82
N VAL A 75 9.72 -12.47 11.15
CA VAL A 75 8.45 -11.71 11.15
C VAL A 75 7.85 -11.64 12.56
N ALA A 76 7.80 -12.76 13.28
CA ALA A 76 7.27 -12.78 14.65
C ALA A 76 8.12 -11.93 15.61
N GLU A 77 9.45 -12.03 15.52
CA GLU A 77 10.41 -11.18 16.28
C GLU A 77 10.23 -9.70 15.97
N HIS A 78 10.03 -9.35 14.70
CA HIS A 78 9.80 -7.98 14.23
C HIS A 78 8.50 -7.41 14.82
N GLN A 79 7.40 -8.16 14.77
CA GLN A 79 6.12 -7.73 15.34
C GLN A 79 6.20 -7.55 16.85
N GLN A 80 6.93 -8.43 17.55
CA GLN A 80 7.17 -8.27 18.99
C GLN A 80 8.03 -7.05 19.29
N ARG A 81 9.12 -6.83 18.53
CA ARG A 81 10.07 -5.72 18.72
C ARG A 81 9.41 -4.36 18.54
N TRP A 82 8.60 -4.17 17.50
CA TRP A 82 8.07 -2.87 17.11
C TRP A 82 6.70 -2.56 17.71
N TYR A 83 5.87 -3.60 17.95
CA TYR A 83 4.47 -3.41 18.30
C TYR A 83 4.04 -4.17 19.57
N GLY A 84 4.91 -4.97 20.16
CA GLY A 84 4.58 -5.80 21.32
C GLY A 84 3.61 -6.96 21.01
N LEU A 85 3.44 -7.28 19.74
CA LEU A 85 2.57 -8.35 19.28
C LEU A 85 3.33 -9.68 19.19
N SER A 86 2.98 -10.64 20.04
CA SER A 86 3.59 -11.98 20.03
C SER A 86 2.82 -12.90 19.09
N TYR A 87 3.47 -13.46 18.09
CA TYR A 87 2.94 -14.45 17.16
C TYR A 87 3.73 -15.75 17.23
N ASP A 88 3.03 -16.90 17.13
CA ASP A 88 3.63 -18.21 16.91
C ASP A 88 4.09 -18.30 15.44
N PRO A 89 5.41 -18.38 15.15
CA PRO A 89 5.90 -18.41 13.78
C PRO A 89 5.39 -19.61 12.97
N ASP A 90 5.00 -20.71 13.61
CA ASP A 90 4.55 -21.91 12.90
C ASP A 90 3.05 -21.88 12.54
N ARG A 91 2.25 -21.14 13.29
CA ARG A 91 0.79 -21.16 13.18
C ARG A 91 0.16 -19.82 12.83
N GLU A 92 0.85 -18.71 13.10
CA GLU A 92 0.32 -17.35 13.00
C GLU A 92 1.07 -16.47 11.99
N VAL A 93 2.02 -17.04 11.23
CA VAL A 93 2.78 -16.36 10.18
C VAL A 93 2.73 -17.19 8.88
N LEU A 94 2.41 -16.50 7.77
CA LEU A 94 2.39 -17.09 6.43
C LEU A 94 3.14 -16.18 5.45
N VAL A 95 4.14 -16.72 4.78
CA VAL A 95 4.88 -15.99 3.72
C VAL A 95 4.11 -16.04 2.40
N THR A 96 4.11 -14.91 1.69
CA THR A 96 3.38 -14.74 0.42
C THR A 96 4.28 -14.14 -0.67
N ALA A 97 3.87 -14.22 -1.93
CA ALA A 97 4.50 -13.56 -3.06
C ALA A 97 4.18 -12.05 -3.07
N GLY A 98 4.61 -11.36 -2.01
CA GLY A 98 4.32 -9.95 -1.74
C GLY A 98 2.90 -9.73 -1.21
N ALA A 99 2.61 -8.48 -0.87
CA ALA A 99 1.32 -8.08 -0.30
C ALA A 99 0.13 -8.33 -1.26
N THR A 100 0.34 -8.22 -2.57
CA THR A 100 -0.74 -8.44 -3.55
C THR A 100 -1.30 -9.86 -3.46
N GLU A 101 -0.44 -10.88 -3.33
CA GLU A 101 -0.91 -12.25 -3.08
C GLU A 101 -1.56 -12.39 -1.72
N ALA A 102 -1.01 -11.76 -0.68
CA ALA A 102 -1.59 -11.79 0.66
C ALA A 102 -3.02 -11.25 0.67
N ILE A 103 -3.27 -10.13 -0.01
CA ILE A 103 -4.60 -9.53 -0.19
C ILE A 103 -5.52 -10.48 -0.95
N ALA A 104 -5.09 -10.96 -2.13
CA ALA A 104 -5.89 -11.86 -2.96
C ALA A 104 -6.24 -13.14 -2.22
N ALA A 105 -5.28 -13.78 -1.56
CA ALA A 105 -5.49 -15.01 -0.80
C ALA A 105 -6.43 -14.80 0.39
N SER A 106 -6.31 -13.66 1.09
CA SER A 106 -7.18 -13.32 2.22
C SER A 106 -8.63 -13.16 1.75
N LEU A 107 -8.87 -12.39 0.68
CA LEU A 107 -10.22 -12.16 0.18
C LEU A 107 -10.82 -13.43 -0.42
N LEU A 108 -10.04 -14.22 -1.18
CA LEU A 108 -10.50 -15.51 -1.72
C LEU A 108 -10.84 -16.55 -0.64
N ALA A 109 -10.17 -16.47 0.51
CA ALA A 109 -10.39 -17.42 1.62
C ALA A 109 -11.53 -17.01 2.55
N LEU A 110 -11.82 -15.70 2.67
CA LEU A 110 -12.69 -15.17 3.72
C LEU A 110 -14.05 -14.68 3.23
N LEU A 111 -14.23 -14.57 1.90
CA LEU A 111 -15.47 -14.07 1.30
C LEU A 111 -16.25 -15.17 0.61
N GLU A 112 -17.56 -15.13 0.81
CA GLU A 112 -18.52 -15.86 -0.02
C GLU A 112 -19.10 -14.91 -1.11
N PRO A 113 -19.62 -15.45 -2.22
CA PRO A 113 -20.26 -14.65 -3.25
C PRO A 113 -21.41 -13.82 -2.69
N GLY A 114 -21.32 -12.50 -2.83
CA GLY A 114 -22.31 -11.55 -2.34
C GLY A 114 -22.00 -10.88 -1.00
N ASP A 115 -20.94 -11.33 -0.32
CA ASP A 115 -20.44 -10.64 0.86
C ASP A 115 -19.99 -9.22 0.51
N GLU A 116 -20.22 -8.29 1.40
CA GLU A 116 -19.79 -6.90 1.27
C GLU A 116 -18.46 -6.66 1.97
N VAL A 117 -17.58 -5.92 1.27
CA VAL A 117 -16.28 -5.48 1.77
C VAL A 117 -16.26 -3.96 1.80
N ILE A 118 -16.15 -3.39 2.99
CA ILE A 118 -15.91 -1.95 3.13
C ILE A 118 -14.45 -1.68 2.80
N ALA A 119 -14.20 -0.75 1.86
CA ALA A 119 -12.87 -0.28 1.48
C ALA A 119 -12.81 1.24 1.54
N LEU A 120 -11.75 1.79 2.14
CA LEU A 120 -11.57 3.24 2.25
C LEU A 120 -11.05 3.79 0.92
N GLU A 121 -11.85 4.56 0.20
CA GLU A 121 -11.41 5.24 -1.01
C GLU A 121 -10.84 6.64 -0.71
N PRO A 122 -9.81 7.07 -1.46
CA PRO A 122 -9.14 6.36 -2.54
C PRO A 122 -8.42 5.09 -2.05
N TYR A 123 -8.36 4.03 -2.84
CA TYR A 123 -7.69 2.78 -2.47
C TYR A 123 -6.81 2.27 -3.61
N TYR A 124 -5.83 1.47 -3.27
CA TYR A 124 -4.98 0.81 -4.25
C TYR A 124 -5.81 -0.10 -5.16
N ASP A 125 -5.66 0.02 -6.48
CA ASP A 125 -6.48 -0.62 -7.52
C ASP A 125 -6.60 -2.15 -7.39
N SER A 126 -5.57 -2.79 -6.85
CA SER A 126 -5.57 -4.24 -6.58
C SER A 126 -6.69 -4.67 -5.65
N TYR A 127 -7.14 -3.81 -4.72
CA TYR A 127 -8.21 -4.16 -3.77
C TYR A 127 -9.52 -4.41 -4.50
N ALA A 128 -9.90 -3.50 -5.40
CA ALA A 128 -11.11 -3.63 -6.19
C ALA A 128 -11.11 -4.92 -7.02
N ALA A 129 -9.98 -5.22 -7.68
CA ALA A 129 -9.84 -6.43 -8.49
C ALA A 129 -9.90 -7.70 -7.63
N CYS A 130 -9.23 -7.71 -6.46
CA CYS A 130 -9.22 -8.87 -5.57
C CYS A 130 -10.60 -9.15 -4.94
N ILE A 131 -11.35 -8.10 -4.53
CA ILE A 131 -12.74 -8.22 -4.06
C ILE A 131 -13.62 -8.82 -5.16
N ALA A 132 -13.52 -8.31 -6.39
CA ALA A 132 -14.29 -8.82 -7.52
C ALA A 132 -13.93 -10.28 -7.85
N MET A 133 -12.65 -10.66 -7.84
CA MET A 133 -12.21 -12.05 -8.06
C MET A 133 -12.79 -12.99 -7.01
N ALA A 134 -12.85 -12.56 -5.74
CA ALA A 134 -13.43 -13.33 -4.66
C ALA A 134 -14.97 -13.43 -4.74
N GLY A 135 -15.60 -12.63 -5.58
CA GLY A 135 -17.07 -12.59 -5.72
C GLY A 135 -17.76 -11.66 -4.70
N GLY A 136 -16.98 -10.89 -3.96
CA GLY A 136 -17.48 -9.89 -3.02
C GLY A 136 -18.00 -8.63 -3.71
N THR A 137 -18.78 -7.86 -2.97
CA THR A 137 -19.27 -6.54 -3.36
C THR A 137 -18.52 -5.47 -2.59
N ARG A 138 -17.94 -4.51 -3.31
CA ARG A 138 -17.23 -3.39 -2.73
C ARG A 138 -18.19 -2.34 -2.21
N VAL A 139 -17.98 -1.87 -0.99
CA VAL A 139 -18.71 -0.76 -0.36
C VAL A 139 -17.69 0.32 -0.02
N PRO A 140 -17.54 1.36 -0.86
CA PRO A 140 -16.57 2.41 -0.62
C PRO A 140 -17.00 3.33 0.52
N VAL A 141 -16.05 3.73 1.37
CA VAL A 141 -16.17 4.80 2.35
C VAL A 141 -15.08 5.82 2.06
N THR A 142 -15.46 7.08 1.85
CA THR A 142 -14.53 8.07 1.31
C THR A 142 -13.71 8.74 2.41
N LEU A 143 -12.38 8.68 2.29
CA LEU A 143 -11.50 9.57 3.05
C LEU A 143 -11.63 10.98 2.49
N ARG A 144 -12.05 11.92 3.33
CA ARG A 144 -12.35 13.29 2.92
C ARG A 144 -11.19 14.24 3.22
N PRO A 145 -10.89 15.20 2.32
CA PRO A 145 -9.89 16.22 2.59
C PRO A 145 -10.36 17.12 3.73
N ASP A 146 -9.56 17.20 4.79
CA ASP A 146 -9.72 18.15 5.89
C ASP A 146 -8.65 19.24 5.75
N THR A 147 -9.10 20.46 5.53
CA THR A 147 -8.26 21.67 5.39
C THR A 147 -8.40 22.62 6.59
N THR A 148 -9.08 22.21 7.65
CA THR A 148 -9.33 23.05 8.83
C THR A 148 -8.13 23.14 9.76
N GLY A 149 -7.23 22.15 9.73
CA GLY A 149 -6.02 22.10 10.51
C GLY A 149 -4.85 22.86 9.86
N PRO A 150 -3.71 23.01 10.56
CA PRO A 150 -2.52 23.68 10.05
C PRO A 150 -1.89 22.94 8.87
N HIS A 151 -2.19 21.67 8.72
CA HIS A 151 -1.74 20.83 7.62
C HIS A 151 -2.92 20.07 7.03
N PRO A 152 -3.32 20.35 5.78
CA PRO A 152 -4.36 19.60 5.09
C PRO A 152 -4.05 18.10 5.08
N ALA A 153 -5.05 17.27 5.41
CA ALA A 153 -4.94 15.83 5.46
C ALA A 153 -6.24 15.17 5.00
N PHE A 154 -6.21 13.89 4.71
CA PHE A 154 -7.44 13.11 4.49
C PHE A 154 -7.87 12.45 5.79
N ARG A 155 -9.17 12.40 6.07
CA ARG A 155 -9.74 11.89 7.30
C ARG A 155 -10.85 10.88 7.02
N LEU A 156 -10.98 9.92 7.92
CA LEU A 156 -12.06 8.95 7.94
C LEU A 156 -13.29 9.58 8.59
N ASP A 157 -14.43 9.55 7.88
CA ASP A 157 -15.74 9.88 8.46
C ASP A 157 -16.28 8.63 9.15
N LEU A 158 -16.32 8.67 10.49
CA LEU A 158 -16.74 7.52 11.30
C LEU A 158 -18.25 7.26 11.22
N ASP A 159 -19.06 8.27 10.94
CA ASP A 159 -20.51 8.10 10.76
C ASP A 159 -20.80 7.48 9.39
N GLU A 160 -20.09 7.90 8.34
CA GLU A 160 -20.14 7.24 7.03
C GLU A 160 -19.70 5.78 7.13
N LEU A 161 -18.62 5.49 7.86
CA LEU A 161 -18.15 4.12 8.08
C LEU A 161 -19.22 3.26 8.78
N ARG A 162 -19.84 3.76 9.85
CA ARG A 162 -20.93 3.04 10.55
C ARG A 162 -22.15 2.82 9.67
N ALA A 163 -22.53 3.83 8.89
CA ALA A 163 -23.68 3.76 7.97
C ALA A 163 -23.45 2.78 6.81
N ALA A 164 -22.20 2.53 6.43
CA ALA A 164 -21.84 1.59 5.37
C ALA A 164 -22.01 0.11 5.76
N VAL A 165 -22.11 -0.21 7.06
CA VAL A 165 -22.26 -1.59 7.54
C VAL A 165 -23.68 -2.07 7.35
N THR A 166 -23.84 -3.21 6.68
CA THR A 166 -25.13 -3.93 6.49
C THR A 166 -25.00 -5.37 7.02
N ASP A 167 -26.11 -6.11 6.96
CA ASP A 167 -26.11 -7.54 7.33
C ASP A 167 -25.28 -8.43 6.37
N ARG A 168 -24.88 -7.89 5.22
CA ARG A 168 -23.99 -8.57 4.27
C ARG A 168 -22.53 -8.17 4.43
N THR A 169 -22.24 -7.18 5.25
CA THR A 169 -20.85 -6.76 5.49
C THR A 169 -20.10 -7.88 6.20
N ARG A 170 -19.08 -8.41 5.56
CA ARG A 170 -18.24 -9.48 6.08
C ARG A 170 -16.90 -8.96 6.58
N LEU A 171 -16.35 -7.94 5.89
CA LEU A 171 -14.96 -7.56 6.06
C LEU A 171 -14.75 -6.05 5.83
N ILE A 172 -13.84 -5.47 6.62
CA ILE A 172 -13.28 -4.14 6.37
C ILE A 172 -11.85 -4.33 5.85
N LEU A 173 -11.54 -3.74 4.71
CA LEU A 173 -10.20 -3.71 4.12
C LEU A 173 -9.58 -2.32 4.35
N LEU A 174 -8.55 -2.27 5.18
CA LEU A 174 -7.83 -1.05 5.53
C LEU A 174 -6.44 -1.03 4.90
N ASN A 175 -5.94 0.17 4.65
CA ASN A 175 -4.54 0.42 4.38
C ASN A 175 -4.05 1.59 5.24
N THR A 176 -3.10 1.33 6.13
CA THR A 176 -2.50 2.36 6.97
C THR A 176 -1.05 1.99 7.29
N PRO A 177 -0.08 2.88 7.01
CA PRO A 177 -0.17 4.17 6.30
C PRO A 177 -0.77 4.04 4.90
N HIS A 178 -1.54 5.03 4.47
CA HIS A 178 -2.49 4.93 3.39
C HIS A 178 -1.91 5.35 2.02
N ASN A 179 -2.00 4.49 1.04
CA ASN A 179 -1.75 4.80 -0.37
C ASN A 179 -3.11 5.02 -1.08
N PRO A 180 -3.41 6.19 -1.67
CA PRO A 180 -2.45 7.19 -2.17
C PRO A 180 -2.27 8.45 -1.30
N THR A 181 -3.04 8.65 -0.24
CA THR A 181 -3.12 9.94 0.46
C THR A 181 -1.95 10.23 1.40
N GLY A 182 -1.19 9.22 1.81
CA GLY A 182 -0.15 9.35 2.82
C GLY A 182 -0.68 9.57 4.24
N THR A 183 -1.99 9.44 4.45
CA THR A 183 -2.60 9.52 5.78
C THR A 183 -2.19 8.31 6.62
N VAL A 184 -1.90 8.54 7.88
CA VAL A 184 -1.80 7.50 8.91
C VAL A 184 -3.06 7.62 9.75
N LEU A 185 -3.87 6.55 9.81
CA LEU A 185 -5.08 6.56 10.64
C LEU A 185 -4.70 6.78 12.10
N THR A 186 -5.42 7.67 12.76
CA THR A 186 -5.17 7.99 14.17
C THR A 186 -5.57 6.82 15.07
N ARG A 187 -5.09 6.84 16.31
CA ARG A 187 -5.46 5.81 17.28
C ARG A 187 -6.96 5.81 17.55
N GLU A 188 -7.61 6.98 17.53
CA GLU A 188 -9.05 7.17 17.70
C GLU A 188 -9.83 6.60 16.51
N GLU A 189 -9.39 6.85 15.28
CA GLU A 189 -10.00 6.27 14.06
C GLU A 189 -9.87 4.75 14.09
N LEU A 190 -8.70 4.21 14.44
CA LEU A 190 -8.48 2.76 14.56
C LEU A 190 -9.29 2.13 15.70
N ALA A 191 -9.43 2.82 16.83
CA ALA A 191 -10.28 2.35 17.94
C ALA A 191 -11.74 2.24 17.52
N ALA A 192 -12.25 3.23 16.78
CA ALA A 192 -13.62 3.21 16.27
C ALA A 192 -13.84 2.07 15.25
N VAL A 193 -12.86 1.79 14.39
CA VAL A 193 -12.90 0.62 13.49
C VAL A 193 -12.91 -0.67 14.29
N ALA A 194 -12.08 -0.78 15.34
CA ALA A 194 -12.00 -1.97 16.19
C ALA A 194 -13.33 -2.22 16.95
N GLU A 195 -13.91 -1.18 17.52
CA GLU A 195 -15.22 -1.25 18.19
C GLU A 195 -16.31 -1.71 17.22
N LEU A 196 -16.40 -1.08 16.04
CA LEU A 196 -17.37 -1.45 15.02
C LEU A 196 -17.21 -2.90 14.55
N ALA A 197 -15.97 -3.33 14.31
CA ALA A 197 -15.68 -4.71 13.90
C ALA A 197 -16.04 -5.73 14.98
N ALA A 198 -15.85 -5.39 16.26
CA ALA A 198 -16.23 -6.24 17.38
C ALA A 198 -17.77 -6.29 17.56
N GLU A 199 -18.46 -5.16 17.47
CA GLU A 199 -19.90 -5.06 17.62
C GLU A 199 -20.68 -5.80 16.51
N ARG A 200 -20.16 -5.79 15.29
CA ARG A 200 -20.79 -6.35 14.10
C ARG A 200 -20.20 -7.71 13.68
N ASP A 201 -19.30 -8.27 14.46
CA ASP A 201 -18.57 -9.53 14.19
C ASP A 201 -17.91 -9.54 12.81
N LEU A 202 -17.28 -8.41 12.42
CA LEU A 202 -16.59 -8.26 11.15
C LEU A 202 -15.15 -8.75 11.26
N LEU A 203 -14.64 -9.28 10.16
CA LEU A 203 -13.21 -9.49 9.94
C LEU A 203 -12.56 -8.19 9.46
N VAL A 204 -11.24 -8.06 9.66
CA VAL A 204 -10.49 -6.95 9.11
C VAL A 204 -9.24 -7.49 8.41
N VAL A 205 -8.97 -6.99 7.21
CA VAL A 205 -7.69 -7.16 6.53
C VAL A 205 -7.00 -5.81 6.52
N THR A 206 -5.79 -5.74 7.10
CA THR A 206 -5.00 -4.51 7.13
C THR A 206 -3.76 -4.66 6.25
N ASP A 207 -3.63 -3.80 5.23
CA ASP A 207 -2.41 -3.64 4.45
C ASP A 207 -1.51 -2.61 5.14
N GLU A 208 -0.48 -3.10 5.84
CA GLU A 208 0.43 -2.30 6.66
C GLU A 208 1.85 -2.24 6.06
N VAL A 209 1.99 -2.40 4.73
CA VAL A 209 3.29 -2.45 4.04
C VAL A 209 4.15 -1.20 4.21
N TYR A 210 3.57 -0.09 4.65
CA TYR A 210 4.26 1.18 4.93
C TYR A 210 4.51 1.41 6.42
N GLU A 211 4.41 0.39 7.27
CA GLU A 211 4.49 0.48 8.74
C GLU A 211 5.69 1.29 9.28
N HIS A 212 6.84 1.23 8.59
CA HIS A 212 8.05 1.99 8.95
C HIS A 212 8.18 3.36 8.26
N LEU A 213 7.31 3.66 7.32
CA LEU A 213 7.34 4.90 6.54
C LEU A 213 6.34 5.89 7.14
N VAL A 214 6.63 6.40 8.34
CA VAL A 214 5.77 7.32 9.09
C VAL A 214 6.58 8.54 9.56
N PHE A 215 5.95 9.72 9.56
CA PHE A 215 6.60 11.00 9.80
C PHE A 215 5.83 11.81 10.85
N GLY A 216 6.46 12.09 12.00
CA GLY A 216 5.85 12.86 13.09
C GLY A 216 4.73 12.13 13.82
N THR A 217 4.49 10.87 13.52
CA THR A 217 3.51 9.99 14.18
C THR A 217 4.07 8.57 14.27
N ALA A 218 3.38 7.69 14.98
CA ALA A 218 3.69 6.27 15.05
C ALA A 218 2.64 5.46 14.30
N HIS A 219 3.08 4.38 13.64
CA HIS A 219 2.17 3.35 13.16
C HIS A 219 1.60 2.56 14.34
N THR A 220 0.30 2.30 14.31
CA THR A 220 -0.37 1.44 15.29
C THR A 220 -1.07 0.32 14.54
N PRO A 221 -0.62 -0.94 14.65
CA PRO A 221 -1.32 -2.07 14.05
C PRO A 221 -2.71 -2.26 14.64
N LEU A 222 -3.70 -2.50 13.79
CA LEU A 222 -5.08 -2.72 14.28
C LEU A 222 -5.17 -3.98 15.17
N ALA A 223 -4.36 -4.97 14.92
CA ALA A 223 -4.28 -6.19 15.74
C ALA A 223 -3.88 -5.93 17.21
N SER A 224 -3.34 -4.74 17.53
CA SER A 224 -2.97 -4.34 18.91
C SER A 224 -4.16 -3.88 19.77
N PHE A 225 -5.33 -3.64 19.16
CA PHE A 225 -6.52 -3.25 19.91
C PHE A 225 -7.22 -4.48 20.53
N PRO A 226 -7.91 -4.33 21.66
CA PRO A 226 -8.61 -5.43 22.32
C PRO A 226 -9.58 -6.16 21.37
N GLY A 227 -9.52 -7.49 21.33
CA GLY A 227 -10.39 -8.32 20.49
C GLY A 227 -10.08 -8.31 19.00
N MET A 228 -9.06 -7.55 18.56
CA MET A 228 -8.75 -7.44 17.13
C MET A 228 -7.78 -8.50 16.62
N ARG A 229 -6.95 -9.08 17.48
CA ARG A 229 -6.00 -10.14 17.09
C ARG A 229 -6.69 -11.35 16.46
N GLU A 230 -7.83 -11.75 16.98
CA GLU A 230 -8.58 -12.92 16.55
C GLU A 230 -9.33 -12.70 15.24
N ARG A 231 -9.55 -11.45 14.85
CA ARG A 231 -10.35 -11.07 13.67
C ARG A 231 -9.58 -10.28 12.63
N THR A 232 -8.27 -10.01 12.83
CA THR A 232 -7.45 -9.22 11.91
C THR A 232 -6.44 -10.10 11.18
N VAL A 233 -6.40 -9.96 9.86
CA VAL A 233 -5.31 -10.40 8.98
C VAL A 233 -4.43 -9.19 8.71
N THR A 234 -3.22 -9.17 9.26
CA THR A 234 -2.25 -8.08 9.03
C THR A 234 -1.28 -8.48 7.93
N ILE A 235 -1.10 -7.61 6.94
CA ILE A 235 -0.26 -7.84 5.76
C ILE A 235 0.94 -6.91 5.80
N GLY A 236 2.13 -7.48 5.70
CA GLY A 236 3.39 -6.77 5.56
C GLY A 236 4.16 -7.19 4.31
N SER A 237 5.18 -6.43 3.94
CA SER A 237 6.08 -6.82 2.84
C SER A 237 7.46 -6.16 2.94
N ALA A 238 8.47 -6.85 2.40
CA ALA A 238 9.84 -6.34 2.32
C ALA A 238 10.01 -5.21 1.28
N GLY A 239 9.10 -5.11 0.32
CA GLY A 239 9.29 -4.27 -0.85
C GLY A 239 9.37 -2.78 -0.55
N LYS A 240 8.70 -2.31 0.49
CA LYS A 240 8.59 -0.88 0.82
C LYS A 240 9.69 -0.44 1.77
N THR A 241 9.83 -1.12 2.88
CA THR A 241 10.83 -0.82 3.92
C THR A 241 12.26 -1.04 3.44
N PHE A 242 12.49 -2.06 2.61
CA PHE A 242 13.85 -2.42 2.18
C PHE A 242 14.15 -2.14 0.71
N SER A 243 13.25 -1.44 0.00
CA SER A 243 13.40 -1.10 -1.44
C SER A 243 13.55 -2.31 -2.38
N PHE A 244 13.00 -3.47 -2.00
CA PHE A 244 13.04 -4.70 -2.79
C PHE A 244 11.66 -5.06 -3.37
N THR A 245 11.02 -4.12 -4.04
CA THR A 245 9.66 -4.31 -4.59
C THR A 245 9.58 -5.46 -5.60
N GLY A 246 10.66 -5.71 -6.35
CA GLY A 246 10.76 -6.78 -7.35
C GLY A 246 10.95 -8.18 -6.75
N TRP A 247 11.36 -8.31 -5.49
CA TRP A 247 11.59 -9.62 -4.86
C TRP A 247 10.30 -10.35 -4.52
N LYS A 248 9.21 -9.65 -4.40
CA LYS A 248 7.88 -10.21 -4.12
C LYS A 248 7.87 -11.10 -2.87
N VAL A 249 8.43 -10.61 -1.77
CA VAL A 249 8.35 -11.25 -0.45
C VAL A 249 7.45 -10.42 0.45
N GLY A 250 6.36 -11.02 0.90
CA GLY A 250 5.41 -10.47 1.86
C GLY A 250 4.99 -11.53 2.87
N TRP A 251 4.15 -11.17 3.79
CA TRP A 251 3.65 -12.06 4.82
C TRP A 251 2.28 -11.64 5.33
N VAL A 252 1.61 -12.60 5.94
CA VAL A 252 0.38 -12.43 6.71
C VAL A 252 0.69 -12.81 8.15
N THR A 253 0.19 -12.03 9.11
CA THR A 253 0.08 -12.42 10.51
C THR A 253 -1.38 -12.35 10.96
N GLY A 254 -1.76 -13.21 11.91
CA GLY A 254 -3.13 -13.27 12.43
C GLY A 254 -3.32 -14.49 13.32
N SER A 255 -4.55 -14.73 13.79
CA SER A 255 -4.86 -15.94 14.57
C SER A 255 -4.61 -17.21 13.74
N PRO A 256 -4.37 -18.37 14.38
CA PRO A 256 -4.13 -19.63 13.66
C PRO A 256 -5.27 -19.99 12.70
N ALA A 257 -6.51 -19.66 13.03
CA ALA A 257 -7.67 -19.93 12.19
C ALA A 257 -7.64 -19.09 10.91
N LEU A 258 -7.37 -17.79 11.04
CA LEU A 258 -7.27 -16.86 9.89
C LEU A 258 -6.09 -17.22 8.98
N VAL A 259 -4.92 -17.46 9.57
CA VAL A 259 -3.71 -17.84 8.80
C VAL A 259 -3.93 -19.18 8.07
N SER A 260 -4.59 -20.16 8.71
CA SER A 260 -4.94 -21.42 8.06
C SER A 260 -5.91 -21.24 6.90
N ALA A 261 -6.92 -20.36 7.03
CA ALA A 261 -7.86 -20.05 5.95
C ALA A 261 -7.14 -19.39 4.76
N VAL A 262 -6.33 -18.34 5.02
CA VAL A 262 -5.56 -17.65 3.98
C VAL A 262 -4.59 -18.62 3.27
N ARG A 263 -3.92 -19.50 4.02
CA ARG A 263 -3.05 -20.52 3.46
C ARG A 263 -3.80 -21.46 2.52
N SER A 264 -5.04 -21.81 2.82
CA SER A 264 -5.86 -22.70 1.98
C SER A 264 -6.10 -22.13 0.60
N ALA A 265 -6.24 -20.81 0.46
CA ALA A 265 -6.30 -20.15 -0.84
C ALA A 265 -4.90 -19.97 -1.47
N LYS A 266 -3.93 -19.46 -0.69
CA LYS A 266 -2.57 -19.15 -1.16
C LYS A 266 -1.86 -20.34 -1.80
N GLN A 267 -2.04 -21.56 -1.25
CA GLN A 267 -1.37 -22.76 -1.78
C GLN A 267 -1.76 -23.09 -3.24
N PHE A 268 -2.88 -22.58 -3.73
CA PHE A 268 -3.34 -22.78 -5.10
C PHE A 268 -3.11 -21.55 -6.00
N LEU A 269 -2.54 -20.47 -5.47
CA LEU A 269 -2.12 -19.30 -6.25
C LEU A 269 -0.67 -19.46 -6.73
N THR A 270 0.29 -19.30 -5.84
CA THR A 270 1.72 -19.44 -6.18
C THR A 270 2.36 -20.68 -5.56
N TYR A 271 1.65 -21.40 -4.68
CA TYR A 271 2.15 -22.50 -3.86
C TYR A 271 3.21 -22.03 -2.84
N VAL A 272 4.39 -21.66 -3.32
CA VAL A 272 5.53 -21.11 -2.57
C VAL A 272 6.11 -19.91 -3.31
N SER A 273 6.95 -19.12 -2.66
CA SER A 273 7.59 -17.97 -3.31
C SER A 273 9.06 -17.85 -2.95
N SER A 274 9.83 -17.27 -3.88
CA SER A 274 11.12 -16.59 -3.69
C SER A 274 12.08 -17.25 -2.68
N GLY A 275 12.40 -18.54 -2.84
CA GLY A 275 13.21 -19.28 -1.88
C GLY A 275 14.45 -18.54 -1.37
N PRO A 276 15.42 -18.12 -2.22
CA PRO A 276 16.62 -17.42 -1.77
C PRO A 276 16.35 -16.07 -1.11
N PHE A 277 15.34 -15.32 -1.60
CA PHE A 277 15.00 -14.01 -1.07
C PHE A 277 14.35 -14.06 0.30
N GLN A 278 13.72 -15.18 0.67
CA GLN A 278 13.18 -15.35 2.02
C GLN A 278 14.29 -15.31 3.08
N TYR A 279 15.46 -15.92 2.81
CA TYR A 279 16.63 -15.85 3.72
C TYR A 279 17.14 -14.42 3.87
N ALA A 280 17.22 -13.69 2.77
CA ALA A 280 17.66 -12.31 2.79
C ALA A 280 16.68 -11.38 3.52
N VAL A 281 15.39 -11.60 3.34
CA VAL A 281 14.36 -10.80 4.06
C VAL A 281 14.34 -11.13 5.55
N ALA A 282 14.64 -12.36 5.95
CA ALA A 282 14.81 -12.70 7.36
C ALA A 282 15.98 -11.92 8.01
N GLU A 283 17.08 -11.70 7.28
CA GLU A 283 18.19 -10.84 7.74
C GLU A 283 17.77 -9.36 7.73
N ALA A 284 17.01 -8.91 6.71
CA ALA A 284 16.55 -7.53 6.61
C ALA A 284 15.67 -7.11 7.81
N LEU A 285 14.75 -7.98 8.24
CA LEU A 285 13.88 -7.71 9.39
C LEU A 285 14.64 -7.58 10.72
N ARG A 286 15.87 -8.12 10.79
CA ARG A 286 16.77 -8.04 11.94
C ARG A 286 17.76 -6.88 11.89
N LEU A 287 17.70 -6.04 10.87
CA LEU A 287 18.53 -4.83 10.79
C LEU A 287 18.38 -3.98 12.07
N PRO A 288 19.43 -3.25 12.48
CA PRO A 288 19.36 -2.42 13.68
C PRO A 288 18.36 -1.28 13.54
N ASP A 289 17.87 -0.73 14.67
CA ASP A 289 16.93 0.39 14.69
C ASP A 289 17.42 1.60 13.90
N SER A 290 18.75 1.80 13.85
CA SER A 290 19.37 2.87 13.07
C SER A 290 19.02 2.82 11.58
N TYR A 291 18.87 1.63 10.99
CA TYR A 291 18.42 1.51 9.59
C TYR A 291 17.04 2.12 9.40
N PHE A 292 16.08 1.73 10.25
CA PHE A 292 14.71 2.21 10.14
C PHE A 292 14.59 3.71 10.45
N HIS A 293 15.42 4.22 11.36
CA HIS A 293 15.51 5.66 11.65
C HIS A 293 16.05 6.42 10.45
N SER A 294 17.18 6.00 9.88
CA SER A 294 17.79 6.65 8.71
C SER A 294 16.86 6.61 7.48
N LEU A 295 16.13 5.51 7.27
CA LEU A 295 15.13 5.41 6.21
C LEU A 295 14.04 6.48 6.36
N ARG A 296 13.52 6.69 7.58
CA ARG A 296 12.51 7.70 7.85
C ARG A 296 13.04 9.11 7.67
N GLU A 297 14.26 9.39 8.13
CA GLU A 297 14.91 10.70 7.99
C GLU A 297 15.16 11.05 6.52
N ASP A 298 15.68 10.11 5.73
CA ASP A 298 15.87 10.26 4.29
C ASP A 298 14.55 10.56 3.57
N LEU A 299 13.52 9.76 3.84
CA LEU A 299 12.21 9.97 3.23
C LEU A 299 11.55 11.26 3.69
N LEU A 300 11.76 11.68 4.94
CA LEU A 300 11.25 12.96 5.45
C LEU A 300 11.90 14.12 4.70
N ALA A 301 13.22 14.12 4.51
CA ALA A 301 13.92 15.14 3.73
C ALA A 301 13.42 15.21 2.28
N LYS A 302 13.25 14.07 1.64
CA LYS A 302 12.70 13.95 0.28
C LYS A 302 11.25 14.44 0.18
N ARG A 303 10.43 14.15 1.19
CA ARG A 303 9.06 14.68 1.30
C ARG A 303 9.06 16.19 1.31
N GLU A 304 9.87 16.81 2.19
CA GLU A 304 9.93 18.28 2.31
C GLU A 304 10.42 18.94 1.02
N LEU A 305 11.43 18.35 0.38
CA LEU A 305 11.97 18.85 -0.89
C LEU A 305 10.88 18.86 -1.97
N LEU A 306 10.21 17.74 -2.20
CA LEU A 306 9.18 17.66 -3.24
C LEU A 306 7.94 18.50 -2.88
N ALA A 307 7.51 18.49 -1.61
CA ALA A 307 6.36 19.28 -1.16
C ALA A 307 6.59 20.77 -1.34
N ALA A 308 7.79 21.27 -1.06
CA ALA A 308 8.16 22.66 -1.31
C ALA A 308 8.09 22.99 -2.80
N GLY A 309 8.69 22.15 -3.66
CA GLY A 309 8.67 22.33 -5.10
C GLY A 309 7.24 22.35 -5.70
N LEU A 310 6.37 21.46 -5.20
CA LEU A 310 4.96 21.43 -5.62
C LEU A 310 4.20 22.67 -5.16
N ALA A 311 4.40 23.13 -3.91
CA ALA A 311 3.77 24.34 -3.40
C ALA A 311 4.22 25.58 -4.17
N GLU A 312 5.51 25.71 -4.48
CA GLU A 312 6.06 26.81 -5.30
C GLU A 312 5.54 26.77 -6.76
N ALA A 313 5.20 25.58 -7.26
CA ALA A 313 4.57 25.41 -8.57
C ALA A 313 3.06 25.72 -8.55
N GLY A 314 2.47 26.04 -7.40
CA GLY A 314 1.08 26.47 -7.25
C GLY A 314 0.09 25.36 -6.86
N PHE A 315 0.54 24.14 -6.58
CA PHE A 315 -0.34 23.07 -6.09
C PHE A 315 -0.75 23.30 -4.62
N ALA A 316 -1.97 22.95 -4.26
CA ALA A 316 -2.31 22.78 -2.85
C ALA A 316 -1.85 21.37 -2.39
N VAL A 317 -0.89 21.34 -1.48
CA VAL A 317 -0.18 20.12 -1.09
C VAL A 317 -0.78 19.53 0.19
N PHE A 318 -1.17 18.26 0.14
CA PHE A 318 -1.48 17.46 1.32
C PHE A 318 -0.19 16.77 1.78
N ARG A 319 0.40 17.27 2.87
CA ARG A 319 1.64 16.70 3.40
C ARG A 319 1.38 15.35 4.06
N PRO A 320 1.97 14.26 3.55
CA PRO A 320 1.71 12.93 4.09
C PRO A 320 2.34 12.74 5.47
N SER A 321 1.61 12.05 6.36
CA SER A 321 2.16 11.57 7.63
C SER A 321 2.80 10.19 7.50
N GLY A 322 2.64 9.54 6.34
CA GLY A 322 3.23 8.23 6.06
C GLY A 322 3.35 7.95 4.57
N THR A 323 3.84 6.78 4.23
CA THR A 323 4.14 6.33 2.86
C THR A 323 5.28 7.12 2.20
N TYR A 324 5.34 7.13 0.90
CA TYR A 324 6.22 7.99 0.09
C TYR A 324 5.46 8.68 -1.06
N PHE A 325 4.17 8.97 -0.83
CA PHE A 325 3.31 9.66 -1.78
C PHE A 325 2.84 11.00 -1.23
N ILE A 326 2.79 11.99 -2.11
CA ILE A 326 2.15 13.28 -1.87
C ILE A 326 0.93 13.37 -2.77
N THR A 327 -0.24 13.60 -2.20
CA THR A 327 -1.44 14.00 -2.93
C THR A 327 -1.49 15.53 -2.99
N THR A 328 -1.86 16.06 -4.15
CA THR A 328 -2.04 17.51 -4.38
C THR A 328 -3.40 17.79 -4.98
N ASP A 329 -3.92 18.99 -4.73
CA ASP A 329 -5.08 19.53 -5.40
C ASP A 329 -4.62 20.48 -6.51
N ILE A 330 -5.15 20.28 -7.74
CA ILE A 330 -4.79 21.07 -8.93
C ILE A 330 -5.71 22.27 -9.18
N ARG A 331 -6.77 22.44 -8.38
CA ARG A 331 -7.71 23.57 -8.54
C ARG A 331 -7.06 24.95 -8.43
N PRO A 332 -6.05 25.18 -7.57
CA PRO A 332 -5.32 26.45 -7.57
C PRO A 332 -4.59 26.76 -8.89
N LEU A 333 -4.35 25.74 -9.73
CA LEU A 333 -3.76 25.90 -11.08
C LEU A 333 -4.82 26.15 -12.17
N GLY A 334 -6.11 26.28 -11.80
CA GLY A 334 -7.22 26.42 -12.75
C GLY A 334 -7.69 25.11 -13.37
N GLU A 335 -7.21 23.97 -12.87
CA GLU A 335 -7.49 22.63 -13.41
C GLU A 335 -8.45 21.87 -12.48
N THR A 336 -9.32 21.00 -13.04
CA THR A 336 -10.28 20.22 -12.26
C THR A 336 -10.32 18.73 -12.66
N ASP A 337 -9.69 18.39 -13.79
CA ASP A 337 -9.61 17.02 -14.31
C ASP A 337 -8.17 16.49 -14.21
N GLY A 338 -7.93 15.66 -13.18
CA GLY A 338 -6.64 15.04 -12.94
C GLY A 338 -6.18 14.09 -14.06
N PHE A 339 -7.10 13.45 -14.81
CA PHE A 339 -6.72 12.64 -15.97
C PHE A 339 -6.16 13.48 -17.09
N ALA A 340 -6.90 14.53 -17.50
CA ALA A 340 -6.44 15.44 -18.54
C ALA A 340 -5.13 16.13 -18.12
N PHE A 341 -5.04 16.59 -16.87
CA PHE A 341 -3.86 17.22 -16.32
C PHE A 341 -2.63 16.29 -16.35
N CYS A 342 -2.73 15.06 -15.83
CA CYS A 342 -1.62 14.11 -15.80
C CYS A 342 -1.16 13.69 -17.19
N ARG A 343 -2.05 13.62 -18.18
CA ARG A 343 -1.67 13.32 -19.57
C ARG A 343 -0.94 14.48 -20.23
N ALA A 344 -1.28 15.73 -19.90
CA ALA A 344 -0.63 16.94 -20.41
C ALA A 344 0.68 17.29 -19.69
N LEU A 345 0.82 16.88 -18.42
CA LEU A 345 1.94 17.29 -17.56
C LEU A 345 3.33 16.96 -18.14
N PRO A 346 3.57 15.79 -18.78
CA PRO A 346 4.86 15.48 -19.42
C PRO A 346 5.27 16.48 -20.49
N GLU A 347 4.34 16.95 -21.31
CA GLU A 347 4.62 17.94 -22.37
C GLU A 347 4.78 19.36 -21.78
N ARG A 348 4.05 19.67 -20.71
CA ARG A 348 4.07 20.98 -20.06
C ARG A 348 5.34 21.22 -19.24
N CYS A 349 5.84 20.21 -18.54
CA CYS A 349 7.01 20.36 -17.66
C CYS A 349 7.95 19.13 -17.58
N GLY A 350 7.71 18.07 -18.34
CA GLY A 350 8.59 16.87 -18.33
C GLY A 350 8.53 16.05 -17.04
N VAL A 351 7.39 16.03 -16.36
CA VAL A 351 7.14 15.22 -15.15
C VAL A 351 5.88 14.38 -15.33
N VAL A 352 5.86 13.16 -14.82
CA VAL A 352 4.70 12.26 -14.82
C VAL A 352 4.20 12.06 -13.39
N ALA A 353 2.88 12.15 -13.22
CA ALA A 353 2.15 11.91 -11.97
C ALA A 353 0.98 10.95 -12.22
N ILE A 354 0.22 10.59 -11.18
CA ILE A 354 -0.95 9.71 -11.28
C ILE A 354 -2.22 10.48 -10.88
N PRO A 355 -3.29 10.47 -11.69
CA PRO A 355 -4.57 11.05 -11.30
C PRO A 355 -5.21 10.21 -10.20
N ASN A 356 -5.62 10.83 -9.09
CA ASN A 356 -6.19 10.10 -7.95
C ASN A 356 -7.58 9.52 -8.26
N ALA A 357 -8.30 10.06 -9.22
CA ALA A 357 -9.63 9.56 -9.61
C ALA A 357 -9.63 8.05 -9.94
N VAL A 358 -8.48 7.47 -10.37
CA VAL A 358 -8.35 6.03 -10.65
C VAL A 358 -8.49 5.16 -9.39
N PHE A 359 -8.33 5.73 -8.22
CA PHE A 359 -8.39 5.05 -6.92
C PHE A 359 -9.75 5.20 -6.24
N TYR A 360 -10.75 5.78 -6.92
CA TYR A 360 -12.09 6.04 -6.41
C TYR A 360 -13.14 5.28 -7.21
N ASP A 361 -14.13 4.74 -6.54
CA ASP A 361 -15.41 4.38 -7.15
C ASP A 361 -16.20 5.67 -7.50
N HIS A 362 -16.19 6.64 -6.59
CA HIS A 362 -16.73 7.98 -6.80
C HIS A 362 -15.67 8.88 -7.46
N GLN A 363 -15.40 8.65 -8.75
CA GLN A 363 -14.29 9.29 -9.48
C GLN A 363 -14.34 10.82 -9.48
N ASP A 364 -15.53 11.41 -9.41
CA ASP A 364 -15.74 12.86 -9.27
C ASP A 364 -15.11 13.43 -8.01
N GLN A 365 -15.10 12.69 -6.90
CA GLN A 365 -14.46 13.11 -5.65
C GLN A 365 -12.93 13.08 -5.76
N GLY A 366 -12.38 12.22 -6.57
CA GLY A 366 -10.94 12.13 -6.84
C GLY A 366 -10.45 13.03 -7.98
N ALA A 367 -11.38 13.61 -8.77
CA ALA A 367 -11.05 14.31 -10.01
C ALA A 367 -9.98 15.42 -9.87
N PRO A 368 -10.01 16.30 -8.83
CA PRO A 368 -9.04 17.39 -8.72
C PRO A 368 -7.72 16.96 -8.05
N PHE A 369 -7.55 15.69 -7.70
CA PHE A 369 -6.37 15.26 -6.96
C PHE A 369 -5.39 14.49 -7.85
N VAL A 370 -4.09 14.75 -7.60
CA VAL A 370 -2.97 14.13 -8.32
C VAL A 370 -1.92 13.65 -7.31
N ARG A 371 -1.38 12.45 -7.53
CA ARG A 371 -0.38 11.82 -6.66
C ARG A 371 1.01 11.86 -7.28
N PHE A 372 1.99 12.27 -6.47
CA PHE A 372 3.42 12.21 -6.77
C PHE A 372 4.14 11.28 -5.78
N ALA A 373 5.14 10.53 -6.25
CA ALA A 373 5.99 9.68 -5.41
C ALA A 373 7.33 10.36 -5.15
N PHE A 374 7.77 10.39 -3.87
CA PHE A 374 9.06 10.96 -3.46
C PHE A 374 10.11 9.92 -3.07
N CYS A 375 9.89 8.65 -3.36
CA CYS A 375 10.85 7.57 -3.14
C CYS A 375 11.94 7.51 -4.24
N LYS A 376 12.40 8.64 -4.69
CA LYS A 376 13.44 8.77 -5.73
C LYS A 376 14.72 9.34 -5.15
N ARG A 377 15.83 9.25 -5.89
CA ARG A 377 17.08 9.92 -5.51
C ARG A 377 16.84 11.42 -5.38
N GLU A 378 17.51 12.05 -4.44
CA GLU A 378 17.37 13.47 -4.15
C GLU A 378 17.56 14.33 -5.41
N SER A 379 18.61 14.07 -6.20
CA SER A 379 18.86 14.79 -7.46
C SER A 379 17.72 14.69 -8.48
N VAL A 380 17.00 13.56 -8.50
CA VAL A 380 15.81 13.39 -9.37
C VAL A 380 14.64 14.25 -8.87
N LEU A 381 14.48 14.33 -7.55
CA LEU A 381 13.43 15.17 -6.94
C LEU A 381 13.72 16.66 -7.08
N GLU A 382 15.00 17.09 -6.95
CA GLU A 382 15.42 18.47 -7.19
C GLU A 382 15.15 18.91 -8.64
N GLU A 383 15.51 18.05 -9.60
CA GLU A 383 15.22 18.32 -11.01
C GLU A 383 13.71 18.35 -11.28
N ALA A 384 12.95 17.41 -10.73
CA ALA A 384 11.50 17.40 -10.87
C ALA A 384 10.85 18.67 -10.27
N ALA A 385 11.27 19.08 -9.07
CA ALA A 385 10.82 20.32 -8.44
C ALA A 385 11.13 21.55 -9.30
N THR A 386 12.32 21.60 -9.89
CA THR A 386 12.71 22.67 -10.81
C THR A 386 11.82 22.70 -12.05
N ARG A 387 11.57 21.55 -12.67
CA ARG A 387 10.68 21.44 -13.85
C ARG A 387 9.24 21.84 -13.51
N LEU A 388 8.72 21.41 -12.37
CA LEU A 388 7.36 21.75 -11.90
C LEU A 388 7.18 23.26 -11.70
N LYS A 389 8.18 23.98 -11.19
CA LYS A 389 8.15 25.46 -11.07
C LYS A 389 8.00 26.17 -12.43
N GLY A 390 8.43 25.52 -13.50
CA GLY A 390 8.23 26.01 -14.87
C GLY A 390 6.83 25.75 -15.43
N LEU A 391 5.94 25.12 -14.67
CA LEU A 391 4.58 24.84 -15.10
C LEU A 391 3.81 26.15 -15.28
N LYS A 392 3.53 26.49 -16.54
CA LYS A 392 2.71 27.67 -16.84
C LYS A 392 1.26 27.38 -16.50
N VAL A 393 0.67 28.24 -15.69
CA VAL A 393 -0.78 28.29 -15.47
C VAL A 393 -1.40 28.73 -16.78
N SER A 394 -2.31 27.96 -17.35
CA SER A 394 -2.99 28.23 -18.62
C SER A 394 -4.12 29.25 -18.44
#